data_695f3a2ef2b529a9ad47b6f2c5dba802
#
_entry.id   695f3a2ef2b529a9ad47b6f2c5dba802
#
_cell.length_a   1.000
_cell.length_b   1.000
_cell.length_c   1.000
_cell.angle_alpha   90.00
_cell.angle_beta   90.00
_cell.angle_gamma   90.00
#
_symmetry.space_group_name_H-M   'P 1'
#
loop_
_entity.id
_entity.type
_entity.pdbx_description
1 polymer ?
#
loop_
_entity_poly.entity_id
_entity_poly.type
_entity_poly.pdbx_seq_one_letter_code
_entity_poly.pdbx_strand_id
1 'polypeptide(L)'
;MTSVTSPLTRLACIAAIAFAGCDRTEQTISGPLKQRGYLWQREWTPAVVDAVGEADRRMDGVVALGAEINLAGKKPEIAKATIDWDAAKREGGLRALALRVAPFAGPFRSNDAPAQAIIDLAKQLLSEARAHDVNLEEFQFDFDCAQKNLGSYRTWLLALRPIVGPIRFVITVLPAWLNDSEFRKLVREVDGYVLQVHSVPISAGTNAKLSDVRLAREWVRKAAHFGIPFGVALPTYRCAAGYGPDGKLLSVAMDSVQPAWPPGTRVLEFGAEADEMAALVNDWQKARPPQLRELIWYRIPIATDTRNWRWPTLSAVMSGRLPEHKLNILQEGENPVDLSIFNAGEADEQLNANVTATWNGAGLTASDALAGWNLKSENGRAIFRVTASHGLRLPPGATRKIGWLRFDQTTTLETELSTNK
;
A
#
# COMPACT_ATOMS: atom_id res chain seq x y z
N MET A 1 71.43 -41.79 57.78
CA MET A 1 70.09 -41.93 58.24
C MET A 1 69.26 -40.99 57.41
N THR A 2 68.59 -41.52 56.50
CA THR A 2 68.19 -40.95 55.26
C THR A 2 66.76 -40.40 55.30
N SER A 3 66.57 -39.14 54.99
CA SER A 3 65.28 -38.47 54.81
C SER A 3 64.91 -38.49 53.36
N VAL A 4 63.71 -39.05 53.05
CA VAL A 4 63.14 -39.06 51.76
C VAL A 4 62.11 -37.95 51.68
N THR A 5 62.36 -36.98 50.80
CA THR A 5 61.40 -35.92 50.42
C THR A 5 60.55 -36.34 49.27
N SER A 6 59.23 -36.31 49.45
CA SER A 6 58.22 -36.56 48.42
C SER A 6 57.88 -35.22 47.69
N PRO A 7 57.70 -35.20 46.35
CA PRO A 7 57.26 -34.03 45.65
C PRO A 7 55.73 -33.96 45.56
N LEU A 8 55.20 -32.84 45.95
CA LEU A 8 53.80 -32.41 45.79
C LEU A 8 53.48 -32.13 44.30
N THR A 9 52.66 -32.93 43.71
CA THR A 9 52.10 -32.70 42.40
C THR A 9 50.94 -31.71 42.49
N ARG A 10 51.15 -30.48 41.95
CA ARG A 10 50.08 -29.51 41.84
C ARG A 10 49.22 -29.85 40.61
N LEU A 11 47.96 -30.26 40.86
CA LEU A 11 46.93 -30.42 39.83
C LEU A 11 46.35 -29.02 39.48
N ALA A 12 46.66 -28.51 38.30
CA ALA A 12 46.05 -27.29 37.76
C ALA A 12 44.70 -27.66 37.13
N CYS A 13 43.59 -27.36 37.80
CA CYS A 13 42.26 -27.38 37.21
C CYS A 13 42.11 -26.19 36.23
N ILE A 14 42.19 -26.47 34.94
CA ILE A 14 41.78 -25.52 33.88
C ILE A 14 40.25 -25.59 33.80
N ALA A 15 39.55 -24.61 34.34
CA ALA A 15 38.15 -24.40 34.14
C ALA A 15 37.94 -23.85 32.71
N ALA A 16 37.53 -24.73 31.80
CA ALA A 16 37.05 -24.32 30.49
C ALA A 16 35.69 -23.61 30.64
N ILE A 17 35.69 -22.30 30.64
CA ILE A 17 34.47 -21.51 30.52
C ILE A 17 33.98 -21.66 29.08
N ALA A 18 33.03 -22.56 28.86
CA ALA A 18 32.28 -22.64 27.63
C ALA A 18 31.41 -21.38 27.52
N PHE A 19 31.82 -20.43 26.71
CA PHE A 19 30.95 -19.39 26.22
C PHE A 19 29.89 -20.07 25.35
N ALA A 20 28.78 -20.47 25.95
CA ALA A 20 27.55 -20.74 25.22
C ALA A 20 27.09 -19.38 24.66
N GLY A 21 27.49 -19.09 23.43
CA GLY A 21 26.88 -18.04 22.64
C GLY A 21 25.40 -18.39 22.53
N CYS A 22 24.56 -17.69 23.29
CA CYS A 22 23.13 -17.70 23.05
C CYS A 22 22.90 -17.06 21.69
N ASP A 23 22.99 -17.85 20.62
CA ASP A 23 22.23 -17.54 19.39
C ASP A 23 20.76 -17.55 19.82
N ARG A 24 20.25 -16.35 20.17
CA ARG A 24 18.81 -16.15 20.26
C ARG A 24 18.26 -16.36 18.85
N THR A 25 17.91 -17.58 18.52
CA THR A 25 17.07 -17.86 17.35
C THR A 25 15.86 -16.95 17.50
N GLU A 26 15.72 -15.97 16.58
CA GLU A 26 14.57 -15.07 16.58
C GLU A 26 13.31 -15.93 16.55
N GLN A 27 12.51 -15.86 17.62
CA GLN A 27 11.27 -16.58 17.69
C GLN A 27 10.37 -16.16 16.55
N THR A 28 9.93 -17.10 15.71
CA THR A 28 8.98 -16.85 14.63
C THR A 28 7.68 -17.61 14.88
N ILE A 29 6.59 -17.05 14.38
CA ILE A 29 5.28 -17.70 14.34
C ILE A 29 4.80 -17.80 12.89
N SER A 30 3.90 -18.73 12.62
CA SER A 30 3.24 -18.93 11.32
C SER A 30 1.73 -18.74 11.43
N GLY A 31 1.05 -18.79 10.28
CA GLY A 31 -0.39 -18.69 10.16
C GLY A 31 -0.86 -17.34 9.58
N PRO A 32 -2.18 -17.17 9.37
CA PRO A 32 -2.73 -15.98 8.76
C PRO A 32 -2.47 -14.74 9.61
N LEU A 33 -2.37 -13.59 8.96
CA LEU A 33 -2.33 -12.27 9.57
C LEU A 33 -3.71 -11.62 9.46
N LYS A 34 -4.09 -10.82 10.44
CA LYS A 34 -5.25 -9.94 10.30
C LYS A 34 -5.01 -9.01 9.11
N GLN A 35 -6.08 -8.78 8.34
CA GLN A 35 -6.07 -7.96 7.12
C GLN A 35 -7.01 -6.79 7.31
N ARG A 36 -6.50 -5.59 7.42
CA ARG A 36 -7.32 -4.38 7.47
C ARG A 36 -7.02 -3.47 6.28
N GLY A 37 -7.89 -2.51 6.01
CA GLY A 37 -7.69 -1.54 4.94
C GLY A 37 -7.83 -0.11 5.40
N TYR A 38 -7.04 0.79 4.83
CA TYR A 38 -7.22 2.22 4.99
C TYR A 38 -8.26 2.76 4.01
N LEU A 39 -9.21 3.51 4.54
CA LEU A 39 -10.15 4.34 3.79
C LEU A 39 -9.73 5.81 3.99
N TRP A 40 -9.14 6.40 2.97
CA TRP A 40 -8.50 7.73 3.09
C TRP A 40 -9.28 8.86 2.41
N GLN A 41 -10.53 8.59 2.02
CA GLN A 41 -11.44 9.55 1.40
C GLN A 41 -12.06 10.47 2.45
N ARG A 42 -12.07 11.77 2.15
CA ARG A 42 -12.73 12.77 3.00
C ARG A 42 -14.25 12.77 2.87
N GLU A 43 -14.77 12.30 1.74
CA GLU A 43 -16.20 12.20 1.47
C GLU A 43 -16.60 10.75 1.22
N TRP A 44 -17.60 10.28 1.96
CA TRP A 44 -18.16 8.95 1.77
C TRP A 44 -19.27 8.99 0.70
N THR A 45 -18.87 9.07 -0.55
CA THR A 45 -19.74 8.92 -1.71
C THR A 45 -20.33 7.51 -1.79
N PRO A 46 -21.39 7.25 -2.60
CA PRO A 46 -21.90 5.91 -2.79
C PRO A 46 -20.83 4.86 -3.16
N ALA A 47 -19.87 5.23 -4.00
CA ALA A 47 -18.75 4.34 -4.37
C ALA A 47 -17.84 4.00 -3.18
N VAL A 48 -17.68 4.93 -2.23
CA VAL A 48 -16.93 4.70 -0.99
C VAL A 48 -17.72 3.79 -0.04
N VAL A 49 -19.02 4.02 0.10
CA VAL A 49 -19.92 3.17 0.90
C VAL A 49 -19.94 1.73 0.38
N ASP A 50 -19.99 1.56 -0.95
CA ASP A 50 -19.89 0.23 -1.58
C ASP A 50 -18.53 -0.43 -1.28
N ALA A 51 -17.44 0.33 -1.33
CA ALA A 51 -16.10 -0.17 -1.01
C ALA A 51 -15.97 -0.60 0.47
N VAL A 52 -16.62 0.10 1.40
CA VAL A 52 -16.71 -0.33 2.81
C VAL A 52 -17.47 -1.65 2.93
N GLY A 53 -18.60 -1.79 2.21
CA GLY A 53 -19.35 -3.06 2.15
C GLY A 53 -18.56 -4.23 1.55
N GLU A 54 -17.68 -3.98 0.58
CA GLU A 54 -16.76 -5.00 0.06
C GLU A 54 -15.67 -5.34 1.08
N ALA A 55 -15.10 -4.34 1.75
CA ALA A 55 -14.10 -4.55 2.79
C ALA A 55 -14.65 -5.37 3.96
N ASP A 56 -15.88 -5.10 4.39
CA ASP A 56 -16.60 -5.86 5.42
C ASP A 56 -16.62 -7.38 5.16
N ARG A 57 -16.79 -7.77 3.90
CA ARG A 57 -16.82 -9.18 3.49
C ARG A 57 -15.44 -9.84 3.33
N ARG A 58 -14.37 -9.05 3.25
CA ARG A 58 -13.05 -9.51 2.80
C ARG A 58 -11.92 -9.26 3.80
N MET A 59 -12.16 -8.38 4.78
CA MET A 59 -11.14 -7.90 5.71
C MET A 59 -11.62 -7.96 7.16
N ASP A 60 -10.69 -7.89 8.10
CA ASP A 60 -10.97 -7.85 9.54
C ASP A 60 -11.37 -6.45 10.04
N GLY A 61 -11.52 -5.48 9.14
CA GLY A 61 -12.00 -4.15 9.44
C GLY A 61 -11.33 -3.03 8.65
N VAL A 62 -11.90 -1.84 8.78
CA VAL A 62 -11.47 -0.61 8.10
C VAL A 62 -10.93 0.39 9.11
N VAL A 63 -9.84 1.07 8.74
CA VAL A 63 -9.32 2.26 9.41
C VAL A 63 -9.66 3.45 8.54
N ALA A 64 -10.59 4.30 8.97
CA ALA A 64 -11.00 5.46 8.18
C ALA A 64 -10.29 6.74 8.63
N LEU A 65 -9.98 7.61 7.68
CA LEU A 65 -9.60 8.99 7.97
C LEU A 65 -10.79 9.71 8.63
N GLY A 66 -10.60 10.15 9.87
CA GLY A 66 -11.59 10.96 10.56
C GLY A 66 -11.41 12.45 10.30
N ALA A 67 -10.17 12.91 10.33
CA ALA A 67 -9.81 14.29 10.03
C ALA A 67 -8.32 14.43 9.69
N GLU A 68 -8.02 15.51 9.00
CA GLU A 68 -6.65 16.03 8.83
C GLU A 68 -6.54 17.42 9.45
N ILE A 69 -5.40 17.71 10.08
CA ILE A 69 -5.10 19.02 10.65
C ILE A 69 -3.74 19.52 10.15
N ASN A 70 -3.72 20.74 9.64
CA ASN A 70 -2.51 21.47 9.26
C ASN A 70 -2.24 22.58 10.27
N LEU A 71 -1.07 22.53 10.89
CA LEU A 71 -0.63 23.43 11.96
C LEU A 71 0.39 24.48 11.50
N ALA A 72 0.74 24.51 10.21
CA ALA A 72 1.76 25.41 9.68
C ALA A 72 1.35 26.88 9.63
N GLY A 73 0.04 27.17 9.64
CA GLY A 73 -0.50 28.52 9.59
C GLY A 73 -0.63 29.21 10.95
N LYS A 74 -1.11 30.47 10.95
CA LYS A 74 -1.42 31.21 12.19
C LYS A 74 -2.57 30.56 12.98
N LYS A 75 -3.46 29.84 12.30
CA LYS A 75 -4.56 29.09 12.87
C LYS A 75 -4.51 27.65 12.29
N PRO A 76 -4.88 26.63 13.08
CA PRO A 76 -5.05 25.29 12.54
C PRO A 76 -6.09 25.24 11.43
N GLU A 77 -5.76 24.57 10.33
CA GLU A 77 -6.68 24.27 9.25
C GLU A 77 -7.13 22.83 9.39
N ILE A 78 -8.43 22.59 9.54
CA ILE A 78 -9.00 21.27 9.79
C ILE A 78 -9.87 20.87 8.60
N ALA A 79 -9.60 19.68 8.04
CA ALA A 79 -10.43 19.02 7.06
C ALA A 79 -11.00 17.74 7.69
N LYS A 80 -12.27 17.76 8.10
CA LYS A 80 -12.97 16.58 8.62
C LYS A 80 -13.49 15.72 7.46
N ALA A 81 -13.46 14.41 7.65
CA ALA A 81 -14.14 13.50 6.75
C ALA A 81 -15.66 13.51 7.02
N THR A 82 -16.44 13.47 5.94
CA THR A 82 -17.90 13.28 6.01
C THR A 82 -18.17 11.78 5.97
N ILE A 83 -18.26 11.17 7.16
CA ILE A 83 -18.42 9.72 7.32
C ILE A 83 -19.91 9.36 7.20
N ASP A 84 -20.22 8.34 6.42
CA ASP A 84 -21.54 7.67 6.45
C ASP A 84 -21.55 6.70 7.65
N TRP A 85 -22.12 7.16 8.75
CA TRP A 85 -22.15 6.42 10.01
C TRP A 85 -22.99 5.14 9.94
N ASP A 86 -24.00 5.09 9.07
CA ASP A 86 -24.82 3.89 8.89
C ASP A 86 -24.04 2.80 8.15
N ALA A 87 -23.25 3.19 7.18
CA ALA A 87 -22.29 2.26 6.55
C ALA A 87 -21.15 1.86 7.51
N ALA A 88 -20.71 2.77 8.38
CA ALA A 88 -19.64 2.53 9.35
C ALA A 88 -20.02 1.50 10.45
N LYS A 89 -21.31 1.36 10.79
CA LYS A 89 -21.83 0.43 11.82
C LYS A 89 -21.79 -1.05 11.45
N ARG A 90 -21.56 -1.40 10.17
CA ARG A 90 -21.57 -2.79 9.70
C ARG A 90 -20.58 -3.64 10.49
N GLU A 91 -20.82 -4.95 10.61
CA GLU A 91 -20.09 -5.86 11.51
C GLU A 91 -18.57 -5.91 11.24
N GLY A 92 -18.12 -5.98 9.98
CA GLY A 92 -16.71 -5.84 9.57
C GLY A 92 -16.33 -4.43 9.14
N GLY A 93 -17.17 -3.42 9.42
CA GLY A 93 -17.01 -2.04 8.98
C GLY A 93 -15.89 -1.27 9.68
N LEU A 94 -16.22 -0.06 10.11
CA LEU A 94 -15.25 0.83 10.75
C LEU A 94 -14.82 0.33 12.13
N ARG A 95 -13.53 0.00 12.28
CA ARG A 95 -12.91 -0.45 13.54
C ARG A 95 -11.98 0.59 14.14
N ALA A 96 -11.46 1.49 13.32
CA ALA A 96 -10.54 2.53 13.77
C ALA A 96 -10.75 3.84 13.03
N LEU A 97 -10.52 4.95 13.74
CA LEU A 97 -10.41 6.28 13.16
C LEU A 97 -8.98 6.76 13.21
N ALA A 98 -8.52 7.36 12.11
CA ALA A 98 -7.22 8.01 12.02
C ALA A 98 -7.38 9.54 12.07
N LEU A 99 -6.60 10.18 12.93
CA LEU A 99 -6.37 11.62 12.93
C LEU A 99 -5.01 11.90 12.31
N ARG A 100 -4.99 12.52 11.13
CA ARG A 100 -3.76 12.88 10.44
C ARG A 100 -3.32 14.30 10.79
N VAL A 101 -2.04 14.44 11.10
CA VAL A 101 -1.38 15.74 11.25
C VAL A 101 -0.44 15.96 10.06
N ALA A 102 -0.63 17.06 9.33
CA ALA A 102 0.29 17.49 8.28
C ALA A 102 1.70 17.75 8.85
N PRO A 103 2.77 17.74 8.02
CA PRO A 103 4.12 17.98 8.49
C PRO A 103 4.22 19.25 9.34
N PHE A 104 4.75 19.10 10.56
CA PHE A 104 4.89 20.18 11.53
C PHE A 104 6.27 20.10 12.21
N ALA A 105 6.96 21.23 12.26
CA ALA A 105 8.33 21.30 12.79
C ALA A 105 8.40 21.64 14.29
N GLY A 106 7.25 21.90 14.91
CA GLY A 106 7.17 22.34 16.31
C GLY A 106 7.01 23.85 16.47
N PRO A 107 6.97 24.33 17.70
CA PRO A 107 7.27 23.61 18.93
C PRO A 107 6.18 22.61 19.33
N PHE A 108 6.57 21.56 20.09
CA PHE A 108 5.68 20.54 20.62
C PHE A 108 5.48 20.75 22.11
N ARG A 109 4.34 21.30 22.50
CA ARG A 109 3.95 21.53 23.90
C ARG A 109 2.62 20.83 24.19
N SER A 110 2.35 20.53 25.44
CA SER A 110 1.13 19.82 25.84
C SER A 110 -0.10 20.74 25.98
N ASN A 111 0.10 22.04 26.05
CA ASN A 111 -0.92 23.04 26.42
C ASN A 111 -0.94 24.27 25.51
N ASP A 112 -0.29 24.24 24.37
CA ASP A 112 -0.35 25.29 23.36
C ASP A 112 -1.53 25.09 22.38
N ALA A 113 -1.75 26.08 21.52
CA ALA A 113 -2.84 26.05 20.57
C ALA A 113 -2.79 24.85 19.61
N PRO A 114 -1.63 24.41 19.08
CA PRO A 114 -1.52 23.18 18.32
C PRO A 114 -1.96 21.93 19.07
N ALA A 115 -1.46 21.73 20.29
CA ALA A 115 -1.84 20.59 21.12
C ALA A 115 -3.33 20.60 21.45
N GLN A 116 -3.87 21.75 21.82
CA GLN A 116 -5.30 21.90 22.14
C GLN A 116 -6.17 21.58 20.93
N ALA A 117 -5.81 22.05 19.73
CA ALA A 117 -6.56 21.76 18.52
C ALA A 117 -6.58 20.25 18.19
N ILE A 118 -5.44 19.55 18.36
CA ILE A 118 -5.35 18.09 18.19
C ILE A 118 -6.22 17.36 19.22
N ILE A 119 -6.14 17.77 20.50
CA ILE A 119 -6.93 17.18 21.59
C ILE A 119 -8.44 17.36 21.36
N ASP A 120 -8.86 18.56 21.01
CA ASP A 120 -10.29 18.85 20.79
C ASP A 120 -10.83 18.10 19.57
N LEU A 121 -10.03 17.98 18.50
CA LEU A 121 -10.39 17.21 17.32
C LEU A 121 -10.48 15.71 17.63
N ALA A 122 -9.54 15.15 18.41
CA ALA A 122 -9.60 13.76 18.86
C ALA A 122 -10.85 13.49 19.71
N LYS A 123 -11.17 14.38 20.68
CA LYS A 123 -12.42 14.29 21.48
C LYS A 123 -13.65 14.30 20.60
N GLN A 124 -13.70 15.21 19.63
CA GLN A 124 -14.82 15.34 18.70
C GLN A 124 -15.04 14.06 17.90
N LEU A 125 -13.99 13.51 17.27
CA LEU A 125 -14.06 12.27 16.48
C LEU A 125 -14.55 11.09 17.32
N LEU A 126 -14.01 10.91 18.52
CA LEU A 126 -14.41 9.85 19.43
C LEU A 126 -15.85 10.01 19.94
N SER A 127 -16.30 11.26 20.19
CA SER A 127 -17.67 11.56 20.60
C SER A 127 -18.67 11.31 19.48
N GLU A 128 -18.35 11.69 18.25
CA GLU A 128 -19.19 11.44 17.08
C GLU A 128 -19.37 9.94 16.80
N ALA A 129 -18.29 9.15 16.84
CA ALA A 129 -18.40 7.71 16.70
C ALA A 129 -19.34 7.09 17.74
N ARG A 130 -19.22 7.50 19.01
CA ARG A 130 -20.12 7.04 20.08
C ARG A 130 -21.57 7.49 19.88
N ALA A 131 -21.78 8.75 19.46
CA ALA A 131 -23.12 9.28 19.20
C ALA A 131 -23.85 8.53 18.08
N HIS A 132 -23.10 7.91 17.19
CA HIS A 132 -23.61 7.06 16.12
C HIS A 132 -23.52 5.56 16.40
N ASP A 133 -23.29 5.14 17.65
CA ASP A 133 -23.16 3.74 18.09
C ASP A 133 -22.09 2.93 17.33
N VAL A 134 -21.02 3.60 16.87
CA VAL A 134 -19.86 2.94 16.26
C VAL A 134 -18.86 2.58 17.35
N ASN A 135 -18.66 1.28 17.55
CA ASN A 135 -17.70 0.74 18.52
C ASN A 135 -16.29 0.73 17.93
N LEU A 136 -15.52 1.78 18.21
CA LEU A 136 -14.12 1.83 17.82
C LEU A 136 -13.27 0.93 18.73
N GLU A 137 -12.45 0.09 18.12
CA GLU A 137 -11.44 -0.72 18.79
C GLU A 137 -10.10 0.04 18.92
N GLU A 138 -9.89 1.04 18.05
CA GLU A 138 -8.60 1.69 17.91
C GLU A 138 -8.75 3.16 17.48
N PHE A 139 -7.89 4.02 18.00
CA PHE A 139 -7.67 5.38 17.51
C PHE A 139 -6.23 5.47 17.00
N GLN A 140 -6.05 5.85 15.73
CA GLN A 140 -4.74 6.03 15.12
C GLN A 140 -4.36 7.51 15.06
N PHE A 141 -3.14 7.82 15.46
CA PHE A 141 -2.57 9.15 15.30
C PHE A 141 -1.48 9.10 14.23
N ASP A 142 -1.80 9.65 13.06
CA ASP A 142 -0.94 9.63 11.88
C ASP A 142 -0.18 10.94 11.75
N PHE A 143 1.11 10.91 12.10
CA PHE A 143 1.98 12.07 12.03
C PHE A 143 3.39 11.71 11.55
N ASP A 144 3.75 12.18 10.36
CA ASP A 144 5.08 12.03 9.78
C ASP A 144 6.10 12.95 10.48
N CYS A 145 6.37 12.69 11.76
CA CYS A 145 7.30 13.49 12.56
C CYS A 145 8.72 13.38 12.03
N ALA A 146 9.41 14.51 11.94
CA ALA A 146 10.85 14.49 11.64
C ALA A 146 11.60 13.77 12.76
N GLN A 147 12.53 12.87 12.43
CA GLN A 147 13.25 12.02 13.37
C GLN A 147 13.85 12.81 14.56
N LYS A 148 14.46 13.98 14.30
CA LYS A 148 15.04 14.84 15.34
C LYS A 148 14.03 15.36 16.37
N ASN A 149 12.73 15.25 16.10
CA ASN A 149 11.65 15.75 16.96
C ASN A 149 10.93 14.64 17.73
N LEU A 150 11.35 13.37 17.64
CA LEU A 150 10.66 12.23 18.27
C LEU A 150 10.49 12.39 19.78
N GLY A 151 11.51 12.89 20.48
CA GLY A 151 11.44 13.18 21.91
C GLY A 151 10.36 14.22 22.25
N SER A 152 10.20 15.23 21.40
CA SER A 152 9.17 16.28 21.59
C SER A 152 7.79 15.79 21.16
N TYR A 153 7.68 14.96 20.12
CA TYR A 153 6.44 14.34 19.68
C TYR A 153 5.77 13.51 20.80
N ARG A 154 6.58 12.86 21.63
CA ARG A 154 6.11 12.15 22.82
C ARG A 154 5.21 13.00 23.74
N THR A 155 5.44 14.30 23.81
CA THR A 155 4.60 15.23 24.60
C THR A 155 3.14 15.24 24.14
N TRP A 156 2.91 15.18 22.83
CA TRP A 156 1.55 15.10 22.28
C TRP A 156 0.90 13.75 22.55
N LEU A 157 1.66 12.65 22.47
CA LEU A 157 1.12 11.32 22.78
C LEU A 157 0.66 11.23 24.24
N LEU A 158 1.45 11.76 25.18
CA LEU A 158 1.10 11.82 26.59
C LEU A 158 -0.16 12.66 26.84
N ALA A 159 -0.37 13.75 26.09
CA ALA A 159 -1.54 14.59 26.18
C ALA A 159 -2.80 13.91 25.55
N LEU A 160 -2.63 13.12 24.49
CA LEU A 160 -3.71 12.39 23.82
C LEU A 160 -4.13 11.11 24.56
N ARG A 161 -3.22 10.45 25.26
CA ARG A 161 -3.49 9.17 25.92
C ARG A 161 -4.75 9.17 26.82
N PRO A 162 -4.97 10.15 27.73
CA PRO A 162 -6.18 10.19 28.54
C PRO A 162 -7.44 10.48 27.73
N ILE A 163 -7.33 11.11 26.55
CA ILE A 163 -8.46 11.41 25.67
C ILE A 163 -8.93 10.15 24.94
N VAL A 164 -7.97 9.37 24.43
CA VAL A 164 -8.24 8.09 23.76
C VAL A 164 -8.87 7.09 24.72
N GLY A 165 -8.44 7.10 26.00
CA GLY A 165 -9.04 6.30 27.06
C GLY A 165 -8.78 4.78 26.88
N PRO A 166 -9.83 3.92 26.98
CA PRO A 166 -9.64 2.45 27.02
C PRO A 166 -9.42 1.80 25.65
N ILE A 167 -9.72 2.50 24.54
CA ILE A 167 -9.51 1.96 23.21
C ILE A 167 -8.01 1.96 22.86
N ARG A 168 -7.58 1.10 21.97
CA ARG A 168 -6.17 1.02 21.57
C ARG A 168 -5.72 2.35 20.96
N PHE A 169 -4.62 2.88 21.47
CA PHE A 169 -3.95 4.04 20.92
C PHE A 169 -2.76 3.61 20.06
N VAL A 170 -2.82 3.89 18.78
CA VAL A 170 -1.84 3.45 17.79
C VAL A 170 -1.27 4.65 17.03
N ILE A 171 -0.02 4.60 16.63
CA ILE A 171 0.62 5.63 15.81
C ILE A 171 1.17 5.05 14.51
N THR A 172 1.26 5.86 13.46
CA THR A 172 2.04 5.51 12.27
C THR A 172 3.52 5.77 12.53
N VAL A 173 4.38 4.94 11.95
CA VAL A 173 5.82 4.93 12.21
C VAL A 173 6.58 4.84 10.89
N LEU A 174 7.57 5.72 10.73
CA LEU A 174 8.47 5.71 9.59
C LEU A 174 9.69 4.81 9.85
N PRO A 175 10.18 4.06 8.85
CA PRO A 175 11.35 3.18 9.01
C PRO A 175 12.61 3.90 9.53
N ALA A 176 12.77 5.18 9.23
CA ALA A 176 13.88 5.99 9.71
C ALA A 176 13.96 6.07 11.25
N TRP A 177 12.82 5.95 11.96
CA TRP A 177 12.76 6.04 13.42
C TRP A 177 13.29 4.78 14.12
N LEU A 178 13.32 3.64 13.45
CA LEU A 178 13.68 2.34 14.04
C LEU A 178 15.12 2.27 14.60
N ASN A 179 15.99 3.19 14.18
CA ASN A 179 17.35 3.28 14.67
C ASN A 179 17.54 4.38 15.73
N ASP A 180 16.47 5.08 16.13
CA ASP A 180 16.54 6.20 17.06
C ASP A 180 16.22 5.78 18.49
N SER A 181 17.02 6.23 19.44
CA SER A 181 16.81 5.92 20.87
C SER A 181 15.53 6.55 21.43
N GLU A 182 15.12 7.72 20.90
CA GLU A 182 13.89 8.39 21.32
C GLU A 182 12.64 7.61 20.85
N PHE A 183 12.71 6.89 19.72
CA PHE A 183 11.62 6.02 19.29
C PHE A 183 11.30 4.93 20.33
N ARG A 184 12.31 4.36 20.98
CA ARG A 184 12.12 3.37 22.06
C ARG A 184 11.32 3.92 23.24
N LYS A 185 11.47 5.22 23.54
CA LYS A 185 10.71 5.89 24.60
C LYS A 185 9.28 6.21 24.11
N LEU A 186 9.17 6.72 22.89
CA LEU A 186 7.93 7.14 22.28
C LEU A 186 6.95 5.95 22.11
N VAL A 187 7.43 4.80 21.64
CA VAL A 187 6.57 3.63 21.35
C VAL A 187 5.99 2.97 22.62
N ARG A 188 6.53 3.30 23.81
CA ARG A 188 6.00 2.85 25.11
C ARG A 188 4.76 3.62 25.58
N GLU A 189 4.47 4.75 24.97
CA GLU A 189 3.31 5.58 25.30
C GLU A 189 2.05 5.16 24.56
N VAL A 190 2.14 4.15 23.69
CA VAL A 190 1.06 3.66 22.84
C VAL A 190 0.88 2.15 22.96
N ASP A 191 -0.28 1.64 22.55
CA ASP A 191 -0.61 0.19 22.62
C ASP A 191 -0.11 -0.60 21.42
N GLY A 192 0.34 0.10 20.39
CA GLY A 192 0.87 -0.47 19.17
C GLY A 192 1.24 0.60 18.15
N TYR A 193 1.75 0.18 17.01
CA TYR A 193 2.06 1.09 15.91
C TYR A 193 1.90 0.43 14.56
N VAL A 194 1.77 1.23 13.51
CA VAL A 194 1.74 0.80 12.11
C VAL A 194 3.01 1.26 11.41
N LEU A 195 3.84 0.33 11.02
CA LEU A 195 5.07 0.60 10.27
C LEU A 195 4.74 0.82 8.79
N GLN A 196 4.97 2.04 8.29
CA GLN A 196 4.82 2.36 6.87
C GLN A 196 6.06 1.90 6.09
N VAL A 197 5.91 0.91 5.22
CA VAL A 197 7.02 0.38 4.40
C VAL A 197 6.97 0.87 2.96
N HIS A 198 6.22 1.92 2.72
CA HIS A 198 6.10 2.55 1.40
C HIS A 198 6.21 4.08 1.51
N SER A 199 6.76 4.70 0.49
CA SER A 199 6.79 6.16 0.34
C SER A 199 7.07 6.54 -1.10
N VAL A 200 6.57 7.70 -1.53
CA VAL A 200 6.94 8.25 -2.84
C VAL A 200 8.41 8.70 -2.77
N PRO A 201 9.25 8.28 -3.72
CA PRO A 201 10.65 8.68 -3.73
C PRO A 201 10.83 10.20 -3.80
N ILE A 202 11.64 10.77 -2.92
CA ILE A 202 11.92 12.21 -2.89
C ILE A 202 12.87 12.69 -3.99
N SER A 203 13.53 11.75 -4.67
CA SER A 203 14.43 12.03 -5.80
C SER A 203 14.22 11.04 -6.93
N ALA A 204 14.41 11.49 -8.17
CA ALA A 204 14.26 10.70 -9.40
C ALA A 204 15.43 9.75 -9.63
N GLY A 205 15.62 8.74 -8.77
CA GLY A 205 16.63 7.71 -8.94
C GLY A 205 16.19 6.60 -9.92
N THR A 206 17.14 5.95 -10.59
CA THR A 206 16.84 4.88 -11.58
C THR A 206 16.23 3.62 -10.97
N ASN A 207 16.45 3.38 -9.67
CA ASN A 207 15.94 2.20 -8.94
C ASN A 207 14.94 2.57 -7.83
N ALA A 208 14.34 3.75 -7.92
CA ALA A 208 13.37 4.20 -6.94
C ALA A 208 12.08 3.37 -7.04
N LYS A 209 11.62 2.82 -5.91
CA LYS A 209 10.39 2.04 -5.80
C LYS A 209 9.46 2.69 -4.77
N LEU A 210 8.17 2.52 -4.94
CA LEU A 210 7.18 2.92 -3.94
C LEU A 210 7.33 2.11 -2.64
N SER A 211 7.65 0.82 -2.77
CA SER A 211 7.97 -0.09 -1.67
C SER A 211 9.04 -1.09 -2.12
N ASP A 212 10.04 -1.30 -1.28
CA ASP A 212 11.10 -2.30 -1.47
C ASP A 212 10.86 -3.45 -0.48
N VAL A 213 10.47 -4.61 -0.99
CA VAL A 213 10.14 -5.80 -0.18
C VAL A 213 11.34 -6.32 0.61
N ARG A 214 12.57 -6.12 0.15
CA ARG A 214 13.78 -6.49 0.89
C ARG A 214 13.95 -5.59 2.12
N LEU A 215 13.79 -4.28 1.93
CA LEU A 215 13.82 -3.32 3.04
C LEU A 215 12.65 -3.53 4.00
N ALA A 216 11.45 -3.83 3.49
CA ALA A 216 10.29 -4.13 4.33
C ALA A 216 10.55 -5.31 5.29
N ARG A 217 11.18 -6.40 4.80
CA ARG A 217 11.59 -7.53 5.66
C ARG A 217 12.60 -7.13 6.72
N GLU A 218 13.57 -6.29 6.36
CA GLU A 218 14.58 -5.78 7.30
C GLU A 218 13.94 -4.90 8.37
N TRP A 219 13.08 -3.96 7.99
CA TRP A 219 12.40 -3.06 8.91
C TRP A 219 11.46 -3.80 9.87
N VAL A 220 10.74 -4.82 9.40
CA VAL A 220 9.89 -5.66 10.23
C VAL A 220 10.70 -6.41 11.29
N ARG A 221 11.87 -6.97 10.94
CA ARG A 221 12.77 -7.56 11.92
C ARG A 221 13.25 -6.55 12.96
N LYS A 222 13.69 -5.36 12.52
CA LYS A 222 14.08 -4.27 13.43
C LYS A 222 12.93 -3.83 14.34
N ALA A 223 11.73 -3.68 13.80
CA ALA A 223 10.53 -3.31 14.55
C ALA A 223 10.21 -4.31 15.67
N ALA A 224 10.39 -5.59 15.42
CA ALA A 224 10.14 -6.64 16.40
C ALA A 224 10.99 -6.52 17.68
N HIS A 225 12.18 -5.95 17.59
CA HIS A 225 13.08 -5.78 18.75
C HIS A 225 12.57 -4.80 19.81
N PHE A 226 11.57 -3.98 19.49
CA PHE A 226 10.94 -3.11 20.49
C PHE A 226 9.98 -3.85 21.41
N GLY A 227 9.55 -5.07 21.05
CA GLY A 227 8.67 -5.93 21.85
C GLY A 227 7.20 -5.49 21.89
N ILE A 228 6.84 -4.41 21.20
CA ILE A 228 5.48 -3.86 21.12
C ILE A 228 4.76 -4.46 19.90
N PRO A 229 3.46 -4.84 20.00
CA PRO A 229 2.69 -5.29 18.85
C PRO A 229 2.60 -4.23 17.77
N PHE A 230 2.72 -4.63 16.50
CA PHE A 230 2.62 -3.69 15.38
C PHE A 230 1.94 -4.30 14.16
N GLY A 231 1.40 -3.40 13.33
CA GLY A 231 0.95 -3.67 11.98
C GLY A 231 1.96 -3.16 10.95
N VAL A 232 1.80 -3.59 9.70
CA VAL A 232 2.56 -3.05 8.55
C VAL A 232 1.59 -2.48 7.53
N ALA A 233 1.81 -1.22 7.14
CA ALA A 233 1.08 -0.60 6.05
C ALA A 233 1.73 -0.95 4.71
N LEU A 234 0.99 -1.66 3.85
CA LEU A 234 1.37 -2.07 2.51
C LEU A 234 0.61 -1.25 1.46
N PRO A 235 1.28 -0.81 0.38
CA PRO A 235 0.63 -0.03 -0.66
C PRO A 235 -0.17 -0.92 -1.62
N THR A 236 -1.28 -0.36 -2.13
CA THR A 236 -2.09 -0.93 -3.21
C THR A 236 -2.18 0.02 -4.40
N TYR A 237 -1.61 1.21 -4.28
CA TYR A 237 -1.81 2.33 -5.18
C TYR A 237 -0.65 2.54 -6.14
N ARG A 238 -0.93 3.37 -7.13
CA ARG A 238 0.03 3.98 -8.03
C ARG A 238 -0.02 5.48 -7.88
N CYS A 239 1.07 6.15 -8.22
CA CYS A 239 1.13 7.59 -8.29
C CYS A 239 1.99 8.06 -9.47
N ALA A 240 1.69 9.25 -9.98
CA ALA A 240 2.60 9.98 -10.85
C ALA A 240 3.32 11.03 -10.01
N ALA A 241 4.64 11.01 -10.02
CA ALA A 241 5.50 11.95 -9.29
C ALA A 241 6.24 12.85 -10.29
N GLY A 242 6.08 14.15 -10.12
CA GLY A 242 6.75 15.18 -10.94
C GLY A 242 8.04 15.64 -10.26
N TYR A 243 9.14 15.60 -10.99
CA TYR A 243 10.45 16.03 -10.52
C TYR A 243 10.94 17.23 -11.32
N GLY A 244 11.50 18.20 -10.63
CA GLY A 244 12.11 19.36 -11.24
C GLY A 244 13.41 19.03 -11.99
N PRO A 245 13.99 20.04 -12.70
CA PRO A 245 15.29 19.86 -13.37
C PRO A 245 16.43 19.50 -12.43
N ASP A 246 16.32 19.83 -11.14
CA ASP A 246 17.27 19.48 -10.08
C ASP A 246 17.06 18.05 -9.54
N GLY A 247 16.10 17.31 -10.09
CA GLY A 247 15.76 15.95 -9.68
C GLY A 247 14.96 15.84 -8.38
N LYS A 248 14.53 16.96 -7.77
CA LYS A 248 13.72 16.95 -6.55
C LYS A 248 12.24 16.80 -6.85
N LEU A 249 11.53 16.14 -5.95
CA LEU A 249 10.09 15.98 -6.02
C LEU A 249 9.39 17.34 -5.90
N LEU A 250 8.55 17.67 -6.89
CA LEU A 250 7.72 18.87 -6.92
C LEU A 250 6.31 18.59 -6.38
N SER A 251 5.68 17.54 -6.89
CA SER A 251 4.34 17.15 -6.47
C SER A 251 4.04 15.70 -6.85
N VAL A 252 2.96 15.16 -6.28
CA VAL A 252 2.49 13.78 -6.50
C VAL A 252 1.01 13.81 -6.84
N ALA A 253 0.63 13.07 -7.89
CA ALA A 253 -0.77 12.79 -8.23
C ALA A 253 -1.09 11.35 -7.85
N MET A 254 -1.93 11.17 -6.84
CA MET A 254 -2.43 9.86 -6.40
C MET A 254 -3.82 9.55 -6.96
N ASP A 255 -4.54 10.57 -7.42
CA ASP A 255 -5.88 10.47 -7.98
C ASP A 255 -5.87 10.45 -9.51
N SER A 256 -7.03 10.20 -10.10
CA SER A 256 -7.22 10.10 -11.55
C SER A 256 -6.93 11.44 -12.28
N VAL A 257 -7.07 12.56 -11.59
CA VAL A 257 -6.80 13.89 -12.16
C VAL A 257 -5.30 14.17 -12.06
N GLN A 258 -4.67 14.34 -13.22
CA GLN A 258 -3.27 14.78 -13.23
C GLN A 258 -3.20 16.30 -13.02
N PRO A 259 -2.30 16.79 -12.16
CA PRO A 259 -2.05 18.20 -12.03
C PRO A 259 -1.42 18.74 -13.32
N ALA A 260 -1.61 20.02 -13.58
CA ALA A 260 -0.83 20.72 -14.61
C ALA A 260 0.63 20.79 -14.13
N TRP A 261 1.49 19.99 -14.74
CA TRP A 261 2.91 19.98 -14.42
C TRP A 261 3.61 21.24 -14.95
N PRO A 262 4.47 21.88 -14.17
CA PRO A 262 5.31 22.97 -14.66
C PRO A 262 6.17 22.53 -15.86
N PRO A 263 6.49 23.44 -16.81
CA PRO A 263 7.40 23.13 -17.92
C PRO A 263 8.74 22.56 -17.42
N GLY A 264 9.25 21.53 -18.09
CA GLY A 264 10.50 20.88 -17.72
C GLY A 264 10.37 19.84 -16.59
N THR A 265 9.15 19.57 -16.09
CA THR A 265 8.91 18.53 -15.10
C THR A 265 9.08 17.14 -15.73
N ARG A 266 9.93 16.31 -15.12
CA ARG A 266 10.04 14.88 -15.45
C ARG A 266 9.02 14.10 -14.61
N VAL A 267 8.01 13.54 -15.26
CA VAL A 267 6.99 12.73 -14.58
C VAL A 267 7.40 11.26 -14.61
N LEU A 268 7.42 10.61 -13.45
CA LEU A 268 7.65 9.17 -13.28
C LEU A 268 6.43 8.55 -12.60
N GLU A 269 6.09 7.33 -13.02
CA GLU A 269 5.06 6.53 -12.36
C GLU A 269 5.67 5.50 -11.42
N PHE A 270 5.12 5.42 -10.22
CA PHE A 270 5.45 4.42 -9.21
C PHE A 270 4.20 3.65 -8.84
N GLY A 271 4.33 2.36 -8.60
CA GLY A 271 3.21 1.52 -8.19
C GLY A 271 3.64 0.43 -7.24
N ALA A 272 2.67 -0.11 -6.52
CA ALA A 272 2.85 -1.34 -5.79
C ALA A 272 2.85 -2.51 -6.78
N GLU A 273 3.85 -3.37 -6.69
CA GLU A 273 3.97 -4.57 -7.52
C GLU A 273 3.28 -5.73 -6.80
N ALA A 274 2.15 -6.20 -7.37
CA ALA A 274 1.27 -7.17 -6.72
C ALA A 274 1.99 -8.50 -6.43
N ASP A 275 2.82 -8.98 -7.35
CA ASP A 275 3.56 -10.23 -7.19
C ASP A 275 4.60 -10.15 -6.07
N GLU A 276 5.33 -9.02 -5.98
CA GLU A 276 6.28 -8.78 -4.89
C GLU A 276 5.56 -8.73 -3.53
N MET A 277 4.38 -8.08 -3.47
CA MET A 277 3.59 -8.01 -2.24
C MET A 277 3.00 -9.37 -1.86
N ALA A 278 2.51 -10.15 -2.82
CA ALA A 278 2.01 -11.51 -2.58
C ALA A 278 3.11 -12.42 -2.00
N ALA A 279 4.31 -12.37 -2.58
CA ALA A 279 5.46 -13.11 -2.05
C ALA A 279 5.82 -12.67 -0.63
N LEU A 280 5.79 -11.37 -0.34
CA LEU A 280 6.06 -10.83 1.00
C LEU A 280 5.04 -11.31 2.04
N VAL A 281 3.74 -11.27 1.70
CA VAL A 281 2.65 -11.77 2.55
C VAL A 281 2.81 -13.27 2.82
N ASN A 282 3.07 -14.06 1.77
CA ASN A 282 3.31 -15.51 1.89
C ASN A 282 4.49 -15.83 2.82
N ASP A 283 5.59 -15.07 2.73
CA ASP A 283 6.74 -15.24 3.61
C ASP A 283 6.36 -14.97 5.07
N TRP A 284 5.63 -13.89 5.35
CA TRP A 284 5.19 -13.56 6.71
C TRP A 284 4.12 -14.52 7.26
N GLN A 285 3.30 -15.13 6.40
CA GLN A 285 2.38 -16.20 6.82
C GLN A 285 3.14 -17.47 7.20
N LYS A 286 4.27 -17.76 6.54
CA LYS A 286 5.13 -18.92 6.86
C LYS A 286 5.99 -18.69 8.09
N ALA A 287 6.58 -17.49 8.20
CA ALA A 287 7.46 -17.17 9.31
C ALA A 287 7.53 -15.65 9.53
N ARG A 288 7.11 -15.16 10.69
CA ARG A 288 7.17 -13.77 11.09
C ARG A 288 7.49 -13.59 12.57
N PRO A 289 8.00 -12.41 12.98
CA PRO A 289 8.13 -12.08 14.39
C PRO A 289 6.76 -12.09 15.09
N PRO A 290 6.65 -12.56 16.35
CA PRO A 290 5.38 -12.57 17.07
C PRO A 290 4.73 -11.20 17.26
N GLN A 291 5.51 -10.12 17.17
CA GLN A 291 5.03 -8.75 17.31
C GLN A 291 4.28 -8.26 16.06
N LEU A 292 4.53 -8.83 14.87
CA LEU A 292 3.77 -8.52 13.66
C LEU A 292 2.39 -9.20 13.74
N ARG A 293 1.34 -8.39 13.94
CA ARG A 293 -0.02 -8.87 14.21
C ARG A 293 -0.96 -8.74 13.03
N GLU A 294 -0.74 -7.74 12.17
CA GLU A 294 -1.67 -7.41 11.10
C GLU A 294 -0.98 -6.73 9.91
N LEU A 295 -1.65 -6.78 8.77
CA LEU A 295 -1.35 -5.99 7.58
C LEU A 295 -2.48 -4.98 7.38
N ILE A 296 -2.13 -3.76 6.98
CA ILE A 296 -3.09 -2.71 6.68
C ILE A 296 -2.81 -2.21 5.27
N TRP A 297 -3.78 -2.37 4.37
CA TRP A 297 -3.64 -2.03 2.96
C TRP A 297 -3.94 -0.56 2.71
N TYR A 298 -2.98 0.18 2.21
CA TYR A 298 -3.15 1.59 1.84
C TYR A 298 -3.24 1.69 0.33
N ARG A 299 -4.46 1.78 -0.22
CA ARG A 299 -5.81 1.94 0.37
C ARG A 299 -6.77 0.86 -0.16
N ILE A 300 -7.95 0.72 0.44
CA ILE A 300 -8.97 -0.20 -0.10
C ILE A 300 -9.38 0.21 -1.52
N PRO A 301 -9.74 -0.75 -2.41
CA PRO A 301 -10.20 -0.46 -3.76
C PRO A 301 -11.55 0.27 -3.76
N ILE A 302 -11.64 1.36 -4.51
CA ILE A 302 -12.88 2.08 -4.79
C ILE A 302 -13.12 2.06 -6.30
N ALA A 303 -14.36 1.87 -6.72
CA ALA A 303 -14.68 1.69 -8.14
C ALA A 303 -14.22 2.85 -9.04
N THR A 304 -14.27 4.07 -8.51
CA THR A 304 -13.87 5.30 -9.22
C THR A 304 -12.36 5.56 -9.21
N ASP A 305 -11.58 4.80 -8.41
CA ASP A 305 -10.13 4.99 -8.31
C ASP A 305 -9.42 4.24 -9.44
N THR A 306 -8.78 4.97 -10.35
CA THR A 306 -8.05 4.40 -11.49
C THR A 306 -6.58 4.12 -11.19
N ARG A 307 -6.09 4.54 -10.03
CA ARG A 307 -4.69 4.37 -9.62
C ARG A 307 -4.52 3.43 -8.44
N ASN A 308 -5.49 2.57 -8.20
CA ASN A 308 -5.45 1.57 -7.14
C ASN A 308 -5.73 0.17 -7.71
N TRP A 309 -5.27 -0.86 -7.02
CA TRP A 309 -5.65 -2.23 -7.35
C TRP A 309 -7.17 -2.39 -7.32
N ARG A 310 -7.64 -3.42 -8.00
CA ARG A 310 -9.02 -3.89 -7.89
C ARG A 310 -9.10 -5.02 -6.85
N TRP A 311 -10.30 -5.30 -6.37
CA TRP A 311 -10.52 -6.35 -5.38
C TRP A 311 -9.97 -7.73 -5.76
N PRO A 312 -10.04 -8.21 -7.04
CA PRO A 312 -9.42 -9.48 -7.41
C PRO A 312 -7.91 -9.51 -7.10
N THR A 313 -7.18 -8.45 -7.48
CA THR A 313 -5.74 -8.31 -7.21
C THR A 313 -5.47 -8.31 -5.70
N LEU A 314 -6.15 -7.43 -4.96
CA LEU A 314 -5.94 -7.30 -3.52
C LEU A 314 -6.26 -8.60 -2.78
N SER A 315 -7.36 -9.29 -3.12
CA SER A 315 -7.75 -10.55 -2.48
C SER A 315 -6.73 -11.67 -2.70
N ALA A 316 -6.18 -11.77 -3.92
CA ALA A 316 -5.09 -12.72 -4.21
C ALA A 316 -3.86 -12.42 -3.34
N VAL A 317 -3.42 -11.16 -3.31
CA VAL A 317 -2.23 -10.72 -2.55
C VAL A 317 -2.43 -10.91 -1.05
N MET A 318 -3.59 -10.57 -0.48
CA MET A 318 -3.93 -10.78 0.93
C MET A 318 -3.80 -12.25 1.35
N SER A 319 -4.14 -13.18 0.45
CA SER A 319 -3.99 -14.61 0.70
C SER A 319 -2.54 -15.12 0.54
N GLY A 320 -1.59 -14.26 0.15
CA GLY A 320 -0.21 -14.64 -0.16
C GLY A 320 -0.07 -15.40 -1.47
N ARG A 321 -1.06 -15.30 -2.37
CA ARG A 321 -1.09 -15.94 -3.69
C ARG A 321 -0.82 -14.90 -4.78
N LEU A 322 -0.04 -15.29 -5.78
CA LEU A 322 0.15 -14.48 -6.98
C LEU A 322 -1.19 -14.25 -7.69
N PRO A 323 -1.50 -13.01 -8.10
CA PRO A 323 -2.67 -12.76 -8.94
C PRO A 323 -2.58 -13.48 -10.29
N GLU A 324 -3.69 -14.00 -10.80
CA GLU A 324 -3.74 -14.66 -12.10
C GLU A 324 -3.57 -13.63 -13.23
N HIS A 325 -2.65 -13.91 -14.17
CA HIS A 325 -2.47 -13.16 -15.41
C HIS A 325 -3.24 -13.83 -16.54
N LYS A 326 -4.30 -13.16 -17.07
CA LYS A 326 -5.11 -13.74 -18.12
C LYS A 326 -5.77 -12.66 -19.00
N LEU A 327 -5.28 -12.55 -20.22
CA LEU A 327 -5.87 -11.70 -21.24
C LEU A 327 -6.55 -12.54 -22.31
N ASN A 328 -7.75 -12.17 -22.69
CA ASN A 328 -8.52 -12.76 -23.76
C ASN A 328 -8.76 -11.74 -24.86
N ILE A 329 -8.89 -12.22 -26.10
CA ILE A 329 -9.37 -11.41 -27.23
C ILE A 329 -10.86 -11.65 -27.37
N LEU A 330 -11.62 -10.56 -27.46
CA LEU A 330 -13.04 -10.58 -27.76
C LEU A 330 -13.27 -10.10 -29.20
N GLN A 331 -14.19 -10.76 -29.90
CA GLN A 331 -14.65 -10.41 -31.23
C GLN A 331 -16.13 -10.06 -31.12
N GLU A 332 -16.53 -8.89 -31.61
CA GLU A 332 -17.94 -8.43 -31.61
C GLU A 332 -18.36 -7.94 -32.99
N GLY A 333 -19.63 -8.24 -33.38
CA GLY A 333 -20.15 -7.93 -34.71
C GLY A 333 -19.75 -8.97 -35.76
N GLU A 334 -20.45 -8.95 -36.88
CA GLU A 334 -20.20 -9.88 -38.00
C GLU A 334 -19.35 -9.23 -39.10
N ASN A 335 -19.67 -7.97 -39.44
CA ASN A 335 -18.97 -7.19 -40.47
C ASN A 335 -19.36 -5.70 -40.40
N PRO A 336 -18.53 -4.79 -39.81
CA PRO A 336 -17.18 -5.06 -39.35
C PRO A 336 -17.11 -5.91 -38.07
N VAL A 337 -16.01 -6.61 -37.89
CA VAL A 337 -15.65 -7.31 -36.64
C VAL A 337 -14.82 -6.37 -35.79
N ASP A 338 -15.33 -6.05 -34.61
CA ASP A 338 -14.64 -5.30 -33.60
C ASP A 338 -13.74 -6.22 -32.77
N LEU A 339 -12.50 -5.79 -32.51
CA LEU A 339 -11.53 -6.52 -31.70
C LEU A 339 -11.25 -5.78 -30.39
N SER A 340 -11.32 -6.51 -29.29
CA SER A 340 -11.06 -6.00 -27.94
C SER A 340 -10.17 -6.94 -27.17
N ILE A 341 -9.40 -6.41 -26.20
CA ILE A 341 -8.71 -7.19 -25.18
C ILE A 341 -9.52 -7.08 -23.89
N PHE A 342 -9.79 -8.22 -23.27
CA PHE A 342 -10.47 -8.36 -21.99
C PHE A 342 -9.50 -8.95 -20.96
N ASN A 343 -9.36 -8.31 -19.80
CA ASN A 343 -8.61 -8.88 -18.68
C ASN A 343 -9.53 -9.81 -17.87
N ALA A 344 -9.41 -11.10 -18.11
CA ALA A 344 -10.12 -12.16 -17.40
C ALA A 344 -9.37 -12.64 -16.15
N GLY A 345 -8.17 -12.08 -15.86
CA GLY A 345 -7.34 -12.40 -14.73
C GLY A 345 -7.61 -11.55 -13.49
N GLU A 346 -6.71 -11.65 -12.56
CA GLU A 346 -6.71 -10.91 -11.29
C GLU A 346 -5.65 -9.81 -11.24
N ALA A 347 -4.59 -9.92 -12.05
CA ALA A 347 -3.51 -8.93 -12.13
C ALA A 347 -3.95 -7.67 -12.90
N ASP A 348 -3.44 -6.49 -12.51
CA ASP A 348 -3.55 -5.26 -13.28
C ASP A 348 -2.52 -5.29 -14.41
N GLU A 349 -2.97 -5.66 -15.62
CA GLU A 349 -2.11 -5.91 -16.75
C GLU A 349 -1.56 -4.63 -17.39
N GLN A 350 -0.26 -4.60 -17.62
CA GLN A 350 0.33 -3.64 -18.54
C GLN A 350 0.30 -4.21 -19.94
N LEU A 351 -0.49 -3.60 -20.83
CA LEU A 351 -0.60 -4.07 -22.20
C LEU A 351 0.70 -3.81 -22.95
N ASN A 352 1.49 -4.86 -23.10
CA ASN A 352 2.69 -4.92 -23.94
C ASN A 352 2.56 -6.12 -24.89
N ALA A 353 1.45 -6.15 -25.65
CA ALA A 353 1.07 -7.32 -26.44
C ALA A 353 0.70 -6.91 -27.86
N ASN A 354 0.93 -7.83 -28.80
CA ASN A 354 0.39 -7.75 -30.16
C ASN A 354 -0.82 -8.66 -30.25
N VAL A 355 -1.84 -8.21 -30.97
CA VAL A 355 -2.98 -9.05 -31.38
C VAL A 355 -2.87 -9.32 -32.88
N THR A 356 -2.79 -10.58 -33.22
CA THR A 356 -2.81 -11.03 -34.62
C THR A 356 -4.20 -11.60 -34.91
N ALA A 357 -4.83 -11.14 -36.00
CA ALA A 357 -6.04 -11.71 -36.55
C ALA A 357 -5.72 -12.29 -37.94
N THR A 358 -6.15 -13.51 -38.20
CA THR A 358 -5.99 -14.20 -39.49
C THR A 358 -7.34 -14.67 -40.00
N TRP A 359 -7.51 -14.67 -41.31
CA TRP A 359 -8.74 -15.10 -42.01
C TRP A 359 -8.45 -15.72 -43.37
N ASN A 360 -9.40 -16.45 -43.88
CA ASN A 360 -9.29 -17.07 -45.20
C ASN A 360 -10.54 -16.72 -46.07
N GLY A 361 -10.32 -16.63 -47.38
CA GLY A 361 -11.41 -16.58 -48.37
C GLY A 361 -12.15 -15.25 -48.52
N ALA A 362 -11.86 -14.24 -47.69
CA ALA A 362 -12.48 -12.92 -47.75
C ALA A 362 -11.45 -11.83 -48.01
N GLY A 363 -11.81 -10.78 -48.74
CA GLY A 363 -11.01 -9.60 -48.99
C GLY A 363 -11.23 -8.57 -47.91
N LEU A 364 -10.14 -8.06 -47.28
CA LEU A 364 -10.21 -6.95 -46.33
C LEU A 364 -10.55 -5.66 -47.12
N THR A 365 -11.69 -5.03 -46.84
CA THR A 365 -12.13 -3.81 -47.50
C THR A 365 -11.82 -2.53 -46.74
N ALA A 366 -11.82 -2.59 -45.42
CA ALA A 366 -11.44 -1.48 -44.54
C ALA A 366 -11.01 -1.99 -43.16
N SER A 367 -10.15 -1.23 -42.49
CA SER A 367 -9.71 -1.54 -41.14
C SER A 367 -9.14 -0.30 -40.45
N ASP A 368 -9.21 -0.25 -39.14
CA ASP A 368 -8.58 0.83 -38.34
C ASP A 368 -8.14 0.31 -36.98
N ALA A 369 -7.09 0.96 -36.45
CA ALA A 369 -6.62 0.78 -35.08
C ALA A 369 -7.04 1.96 -34.22
N LEU A 370 -7.51 1.72 -32.99
CA LEU A 370 -7.90 2.76 -32.07
C LEU A 370 -6.68 3.34 -31.33
N ALA A 371 -6.90 4.48 -30.66
CA ALA A 371 -5.86 5.23 -29.96
C ALA A 371 -4.99 4.34 -29.04
N GLY A 372 -3.69 4.42 -29.23
CA GLY A 372 -2.68 3.61 -28.52
C GLY A 372 -2.29 2.33 -29.25
N TRP A 373 -2.86 2.07 -30.43
CA TRP A 373 -2.55 0.91 -31.27
C TRP A 373 -2.15 1.33 -32.67
N ASN A 374 -1.35 0.51 -33.32
CA ASN A 374 -1.00 0.62 -34.74
C ASN A 374 -1.41 -0.70 -35.44
N LEU A 375 -1.91 -0.58 -36.67
CA LEU A 375 -2.35 -1.71 -37.46
C LEU A 375 -1.45 -1.89 -38.70
N LYS A 376 -1.01 -3.12 -38.93
CA LYS A 376 -0.42 -3.55 -40.18
C LYS A 376 -1.24 -4.73 -40.71
N SER A 377 -1.72 -4.64 -41.97
CA SER A 377 -2.45 -5.72 -42.62
C SER A 377 -1.75 -6.16 -43.89
N GLU A 378 -1.65 -7.47 -44.08
CA GLU A 378 -1.04 -8.13 -45.26
C GLU A 378 -1.79 -9.44 -45.50
N ASN A 379 -2.15 -9.76 -46.76
CA ASN A 379 -2.61 -11.06 -47.24
C ASN A 379 -3.23 -12.03 -46.23
N GLY A 380 -4.49 -11.76 -45.80
CA GLY A 380 -5.21 -12.63 -44.87
C GLY A 380 -4.78 -12.51 -43.39
N ARG A 381 -3.99 -11.48 -43.04
CA ARG A 381 -3.50 -11.25 -41.69
C ARG A 381 -3.54 -9.77 -41.31
N ALA A 382 -3.92 -9.45 -40.09
CA ALA A 382 -3.84 -8.13 -39.48
C ALA A 382 -3.11 -8.22 -38.12
N ILE A 383 -2.20 -7.29 -37.84
CA ILE A 383 -1.45 -7.24 -36.60
C ILE A 383 -1.68 -5.88 -35.95
N PHE A 384 -2.29 -5.87 -34.77
CA PHE A 384 -2.42 -4.71 -33.91
C PHE A 384 -1.28 -4.69 -32.90
N ARG A 385 -0.55 -3.57 -32.85
CA ARG A 385 0.61 -3.36 -31.95
C ARG A 385 0.39 -2.18 -31.04
N VAL A 386 0.71 -2.31 -29.77
CA VAL A 386 0.68 -1.19 -28.82
C VAL A 386 1.76 -0.17 -29.21
N THR A 387 1.37 1.11 -29.31
CA THR A 387 2.26 2.23 -29.63
C THR A 387 2.46 3.19 -28.47
N ALA A 388 1.68 3.06 -27.38
CA ALA A 388 1.76 3.96 -26.23
C ALA A 388 3.07 3.77 -25.47
N SER A 389 3.90 4.81 -25.45
CA SER A 389 5.23 4.83 -24.80
C SER A 389 5.20 4.61 -23.27
N HIS A 390 4.04 4.75 -22.64
CA HIS A 390 3.85 4.60 -21.19
C HIS A 390 2.90 3.45 -20.83
N GLY A 391 2.82 2.41 -21.68
CA GLY A 391 2.04 1.20 -21.43
C GLY A 391 0.56 1.48 -21.09
N LEU A 392 -0.33 0.91 -21.88
CA LEU A 392 -1.76 0.92 -21.55
C LEU A 392 -1.99 -0.09 -20.42
N ARG A 393 -2.72 0.32 -19.38
CA ARG A 393 -3.12 -0.59 -18.32
C ARG A 393 -4.54 -1.06 -18.50
N LEU A 394 -4.76 -2.33 -18.15
CA LEU A 394 -6.05 -2.99 -18.20
C LEU A 394 -6.30 -3.69 -16.85
N PRO A 395 -7.06 -3.08 -15.94
CA PRO A 395 -7.37 -3.70 -14.66
C PRO A 395 -8.26 -4.92 -14.80
N PRO A 396 -8.33 -5.81 -13.79
CA PRO A 396 -9.22 -6.98 -13.79
C PRO A 396 -10.67 -6.63 -14.17
N GLY A 397 -11.26 -7.41 -15.05
CA GLY A 397 -12.63 -7.25 -15.54
C GLY A 397 -12.82 -6.12 -16.57
N ALA A 398 -11.77 -5.39 -16.92
CA ALA A 398 -11.87 -4.33 -17.92
C ALA A 398 -11.71 -4.85 -19.35
N THR A 399 -12.35 -4.16 -20.29
CA THR A 399 -12.23 -4.40 -21.73
C THR A 399 -11.67 -3.16 -22.42
N ARG A 400 -10.83 -3.37 -23.41
CA ARG A 400 -10.28 -2.30 -24.26
C ARG A 400 -10.39 -2.65 -25.72
N LYS A 401 -11.18 -1.88 -26.46
CA LYS A 401 -11.28 -1.99 -27.91
C LYS A 401 -9.97 -1.53 -28.56
N ILE A 402 -9.41 -2.35 -29.45
CA ILE A 402 -8.12 -2.11 -30.11
C ILE A 402 -8.26 -1.70 -31.57
N GLY A 403 -9.37 -2.05 -32.21
CA GLY A 403 -9.65 -1.74 -33.61
C GLY A 403 -10.78 -2.57 -34.19
N TRP A 404 -10.89 -2.54 -35.51
CA TRP A 404 -11.91 -3.27 -36.23
C TRP A 404 -11.44 -3.65 -37.65
N LEU A 405 -12.05 -4.69 -38.22
CA LEU A 405 -11.80 -5.21 -39.57
C LEU A 405 -13.14 -5.35 -40.31
N ARG A 406 -13.20 -4.90 -41.56
CA ARG A 406 -14.37 -5.07 -42.46
C ARG A 406 -13.95 -5.82 -43.70
N PHE A 407 -14.80 -6.74 -44.11
CA PHE A 407 -14.55 -7.64 -45.25
C PHE A 407 -15.60 -7.46 -46.34
N ASP A 408 -15.31 -7.95 -47.55
CA ASP A 408 -16.23 -8.00 -48.67
C ASP A 408 -17.35 -9.04 -48.48
N GLN A 409 -17.13 -10.01 -47.59
CA GLN A 409 -18.14 -11.01 -47.15
C GLN A 409 -17.89 -11.39 -45.68
N THR A 410 -18.87 -11.98 -45.02
CA THR A 410 -18.71 -12.49 -43.65
C THR A 410 -17.65 -13.57 -43.62
N THR A 411 -16.74 -13.47 -42.66
CA THR A 411 -15.63 -14.42 -42.49
C THR A 411 -15.36 -14.67 -41.00
N THR A 412 -14.72 -15.80 -40.70
CA THR A 412 -14.31 -16.15 -39.35
C THR A 412 -12.86 -15.69 -39.14
N LEU A 413 -12.59 -15.06 -37.98
CA LEU A 413 -11.28 -14.67 -37.59
C LEU A 413 -10.70 -15.66 -36.57
N GLU A 414 -9.49 -16.09 -36.81
CA GLU A 414 -8.64 -16.70 -35.79
C GLU A 414 -7.78 -15.59 -35.16
N THR A 415 -7.75 -15.51 -33.83
CA THR A 415 -7.03 -14.45 -33.14
C THR A 415 -6.03 -15.02 -32.15
N GLU A 416 -4.85 -14.41 -32.09
CA GLU A 416 -3.75 -14.78 -31.21
C GLU A 416 -3.20 -13.54 -30.47
N LEU A 417 -2.98 -13.67 -29.17
CA LEU A 417 -2.30 -12.68 -28.34
C LEU A 417 -0.85 -13.12 -28.13
N SER A 418 0.11 -12.26 -28.50
CA SER A 418 1.52 -12.49 -28.25
C SER A 418 2.11 -11.35 -27.43
N THR A 419 2.72 -11.64 -26.27
CA THR A 419 3.39 -10.64 -25.45
C THR A 419 4.78 -10.34 -26.01
N ASN A 420 5.13 -9.07 -26.15
CA ASN A 420 6.51 -8.66 -26.41
C ASN A 420 7.33 -8.91 -25.14
N LYS A 421 8.28 -9.82 -25.19
CA LYS A 421 9.24 -10.06 -24.11
C LYS A 421 10.25 -8.94 -23.99
#